data_7f1b6b93d3498e8bba40fcc467a095ae
#
_entry.id   7f1b6b93d3498e8bba40fcc467a095ae
#
_cell.length_a   1.000
_cell.length_b   1.000
_cell.length_c   1.000
_cell.angle_alpha   90.00
_cell.angle_beta   90.00
_cell.angle_gamma   90.00
#
_symmetry.space_group_name_H-M   'P 1'
#
loop_
_entity.id
_entity.type
_entity.pdbx_description
1 polymer ?
#
loop_
_entity_poly.entity_id
_entity_poly.type
_entity_poly.pdbx_seq_one_letter_code
_entity_poly.pdbx_strand_id
1 'polypeptide(L)'
;MVDLSAALFTKLLNLGSDWEVYETSYSSEKNVILLRIRETAELLAHARCPKDKRFKVKLYDHVEPRFWRHLNVFNCECLIECSLPRFQCTHCDKVWRVKAPWEGKCKGLSEEFEAFALTLMKEMHVKSAGRILNENDKRLWRVLNAYVEEAHQ
;
A
#
# COMPACT_ATOMS: atom_id res chain seq x y z
N MET A 1 -0.99 20.60 -16.91
CA MET A 1 -0.62 21.19 -15.61
C MET A 1 -0.18 20.06 -14.68
N VAL A 2 0.97 20.18 -14.05
CA VAL A 2 1.44 19.18 -13.09
C VAL A 2 0.68 19.36 -11.77
N ASP A 3 0.12 18.28 -11.27
CA ASP A 3 -0.50 18.27 -9.93
C ASP A 3 0.64 18.23 -8.89
N LEU A 4 0.91 19.37 -8.27
CA LEU A 4 1.96 19.51 -7.26
C LEU A 4 1.70 18.63 -6.04
N SER A 5 0.43 18.43 -5.67
CA SER A 5 0.07 17.55 -4.56
C SER A 5 0.42 16.10 -4.87
N ALA A 6 0.08 15.64 -6.07
CA ALA A 6 0.40 14.27 -6.49
C ALA A 6 1.91 14.04 -6.52
N ALA A 7 2.68 14.98 -7.08
CA ALA A 7 4.14 14.89 -7.13
C ALA A 7 4.75 14.86 -5.71
N LEU A 8 4.25 15.70 -4.81
CA LEU A 8 4.71 15.74 -3.43
C LEU A 8 4.46 14.41 -2.71
N PHE A 9 3.25 13.88 -2.81
CA PHE A 9 2.91 12.60 -2.17
C PHE A 9 3.68 11.43 -2.76
N THR A 10 3.96 11.45 -4.06
CA THR A 10 4.80 10.42 -4.69
C THR A 10 6.18 10.38 -4.03
N LYS A 11 6.76 11.53 -3.75
CA LYS A 11 8.06 11.63 -3.05
C LYS A 11 7.96 11.25 -1.59
N LEU A 12 6.94 11.74 -0.88
CA LEU A 12 6.76 11.47 0.54
C LEU A 12 6.51 9.99 0.83
N LEU A 13 5.82 9.29 -0.07
CA LEU A 13 5.60 7.85 0.04
C LEU A 13 6.81 7.02 -0.39
N ASN A 14 7.85 7.67 -0.89
CA ASN A 14 9.08 7.03 -1.34
C ASN A 14 8.82 5.92 -2.38
N LEU A 15 7.97 6.23 -3.35
CA LEU A 15 7.53 5.25 -4.35
C LEU A 15 8.59 4.97 -5.43
N GLY A 16 9.63 5.80 -5.53
CA GLY A 16 10.64 5.67 -6.57
C GLY A 16 10.08 6.00 -7.94
N SER A 17 10.58 5.30 -8.96
CA SER A 17 10.16 5.52 -10.35
C SER A 17 9.08 4.55 -10.84
N ASP A 18 8.77 3.51 -10.06
CA ASP A 18 7.85 2.43 -10.47
C ASP A 18 6.39 2.76 -10.26
N TRP A 19 6.09 3.65 -9.32
CA TRP A 19 4.74 4.00 -8.93
C TRP A 19 4.60 5.50 -8.80
N GLU A 20 3.40 6.00 -9.07
CA GLU A 20 3.13 7.43 -8.94
C GLU A 20 1.73 7.68 -8.38
N VAL A 21 1.61 8.71 -7.56
CA VAL A 21 0.31 9.28 -7.20
C VAL A 21 -0.14 10.12 -8.38
N TYR A 22 -1.27 9.78 -8.97
CA TYR A 22 -1.77 10.51 -10.14
C TYR A 22 -2.95 11.40 -9.82
N GLU A 23 -3.58 11.20 -8.67
CA GLU A 23 -4.73 12.01 -8.24
C GLU A 23 -4.79 12.04 -6.72
N THR A 24 -5.13 13.20 -6.16
CA THR A 24 -5.37 13.39 -4.74
C THR A 24 -6.75 14.01 -4.55
N SER A 25 -7.45 13.60 -3.49
CA SER A 25 -8.72 14.20 -3.14
C SER A 25 -8.87 14.26 -1.62
N TYR A 26 -9.72 15.16 -1.16
CA TYR A 26 -9.98 15.37 0.26
C TYR A 26 -11.47 15.47 0.52
N SER A 27 -11.97 14.68 1.46
CA SER A 27 -13.35 14.73 1.92
C SER A 27 -13.40 15.49 3.24
N SER A 28 -13.99 16.69 3.24
CA SER A 28 -14.14 17.49 4.45
C SER A 28 -15.14 16.88 5.44
N GLU A 29 -16.16 16.19 4.94
CA GLU A 29 -17.13 15.50 5.79
C GLU A 29 -16.48 14.37 6.60
N LYS A 30 -15.69 13.54 5.94
CA LYS A 30 -15.05 12.36 6.54
C LYS A 30 -13.68 12.66 7.11
N ASN A 31 -13.11 13.81 6.78
CA ASN A 31 -11.73 14.20 7.13
C ASN A 31 -10.72 13.14 6.64
N VAL A 32 -10.85 12.75 5.38
CA VAL A 32 -10.04 11.72 4.75
C VAL A 32 -9.36 12.25 3.49
N ILE A 33 -8.07 11.98 3.38
CA ILE A 33 -7.30 12.22 2.16
C ILE A 33 -7.24 10.90 1.40
N LEU A 34 -7.54 10.94 0.11
CA LEU A 34 -7.45 9.78 -0.78
C LEU A 34 -6.32 10.02 -1.78
N LEU A 35 -5.40 9.07 -1.85
CA LEU A 35 -4.27 9.08 -2.77
C LEU A 35 -4.46 7.95 -3.78
N ARG A 36 -4.67 8.30 -5.05
CA ARG A 36 -4.78 7.32 -6.13
C ARG A 36 -3.42 7.10 -6.74
N ILE A 37 -2.98 5.84 -6.71
CA ILE A 37 -1.64 5.43 -7.17
C ILE A 37 -1.79 4.48 -8.35
N ARG A 38 -0.86 4.59 -9.28
CA ARG A 38 -0.73 3.67 -10.42
C ARG A 38 0.73 3.34 -10.69
N GLU A 39 0.94 2.21 -11.35
CA GLU A 39 2.26 1.84 -11.85
C GLU A 39 2.67 2.76 -12.98
N THR A 40 3.97 2.90 -13.16
CA THR A 40 4.56 3.64 -14.27
C THR A 40 5.03 2.67 -15.35
N ALA A 41 5.34 3.18 -16.54
CA ALA A 41 5.92 2.38 -17.62
C ALA A 41 7.27 1.75 -17.21
N GLU A 42 8.01 2.38 -16.29
CA GLU A 42 9.29 1.87 -15.82
C GLU A 42 9.15 0.56 -15.07
N LEU A 43 8.08 0.38 -14.29
CA LEU A 43 7.84 -0.89 -13.59
C LEU A 43 7.76 -2.04 -14.60
N LEU A 44 6.95 -1.89 -15.64
CA LEU A 44 6.80 -2.92 -16.68
C LEU A 44 8.12 -3.16 -17.42
N ALA A 45 8.88 -2.11 -17.69
CA ALA A 45 10.12 -2.18 -18.44
C ALA A 45 11.19 -3.07 -17.75
N HIS A 46 11.27 -3.02 -16.41
CA HIS A 46 12.27 -3.81 -15.68
C HIS A 46 11.71 -5.06 -15.01
N ALA A 47 10.39 -5.24 -14.99
CA ALA A 47 9.78 -6.43 -14.40
C ALA A 47 10.16 -7.69 -15.17
N ARG A 48 10.34 -8.79 -14.45
CA ARG A 48 10.75 -10.08 -15.01
C ARG A 48 9.92 -11.20 -14.40
N CYS A 49 9.89 -12.33 -15.12
CA CYS A 49 9.16 -13.50 -14.68
C CYS A 49 9.70 -14.01 -13.32
N PRO A 50 8.84 -14.30 -12.33
CA PRO A 50 9.30 -14.82 -11.04
C PRO A 50 9.96 -16.18 -11.12
N LYS A 51 9.61 -16.99 -12.12
CA LYS A 51 10.20 -18.32 -12.30
C LYS A 51 11.57 -18.25 -13.01
N ASP A 52 11.70 -17.32 -13.96
CA ASP A 52 12.94 -17.17 -14.72
C ASP A 52 13.11 -15.70 -15.08
N LYS A 53 13.99 -15.03 -14.36
CA LYS A 53 14.25 -13.60 -14.49
C LYS A 53 14.84 -13.16 -15.84
N ARG A 54 15.15 -14.10 -16.73
CA ARG A 54 15.59 -13.77 -18.09
C ARG A 54 14.45 -13.29 -18.97
N PHE A 55 13.21 -13.68 -18.64
CA PHE A 55 12.06 -13.41 -19.49
C PHE A 55 11.34 -12.12 -19.10
N LYS A 56 11.06 -11.30 -20.11
CA LYS A 56 10.27 -10.09 -19.99
C LYS A 56 8.80 -10.44 -19.76
N VAL A 57 8.07 -9.47 -19.30
CA VAL A 57 6.64 -9.60 -19.00
C VAL A 57 5.85 -8.56 -19.78
N LYS A 58 4.56 -8.82 -19.91
CA LYS A 58 3.61 -7.88 -20.48
C LYS A 58 2.48 -7.64 -19.49
N LEU A 59 1.82 -6.52 -19.62
CA LEU A 59 0.62 -6.23 -18.84
C LEU A 59 -0.50 -7.16 -19.29
N TYR A 60 -1.06 -7.91 -18.33
CA TYR A 60 -2.23 -8.78 -18.58
C TYR A 60 -3.51 -8.02 -18.35
N ASP A 61 -3.72 -7.50 -17.14
CA ASP A 61 -4.83 -6.64 -16.77
C ASP A 61 -4.56 -5.95 -15.43
N HIS A 62 -5.58 -5.32 -14.85
CA HIS A 62 -5.56 -4.75 -13.52
C HIS A 62 -6.64 -5.41 -12.67
N VAL A 63 -6.35 -5.65 -11.39
CA VAL A 63 -7.36 -6.11 -10.44
C VAL A 63 -8.29 -4.95 -10.08
N GLU A 64 -9.43 -5.28 -9.47
CA GLU A 64 -10.35 -4.24 -8.99
C GLU A 64 -9.67 -3.31 -7.99
N PRO A 65 -10.08 -2.04 -7.91
CA PRO A 65 -9.48 -1.08 -6.98
C PRO A 65 -9.53 -1.60 -5.54
N ARG A 66 -8.39 -1.47 -4.86
CA ARG A 66 -8.25 -1.79 -3.44
C ARG A 66 -7.84 -0.56 -2.67
N PHE A 67 -8.12 -0.59 -1.38
CA PHE A 67 -7.82 0.51 -0.47
C PHE A 67 -6.93 0.02 0.66
N TRP A 68 -5.96 0.86 1.04
CA TRP A 68 -5.09 0.62 2.20
C TRP A 68 -5.11 1.84 3.10
N ARG A 69 -5.34 1.61 4.38
CA ARG A 69 -5.17 2.65 5.37
C ARG A 69 -3.69 2.93 5.56
N HIS A 70 -3.30 4.20 5.42
CA HIS A 70 -1.93 4.67 5.62
C HIS A 70 -1.87 5.58 6.83
N LEU A 71 -0.67 6.06 7.17
CA LEU A 71 -0.47 7.01 8.26
C LEU A 71 -1.29 8.27 8.03
N ASN A 72 -1.80 8.84 9.12
CA ASN A 72 -2.53 10.10 9.05
C ASN A 72 -1.61 11.21 8.51
N VAL A 73 -2.19 12.09 7.69
CA VAL A 73 -1.53 13.29 7.21
C VAL A 73 -2.13 14.45 8.00
N PHE A 74 -1.31 15.07 8.85
CA PHE A 74 -1.78 16.00 9.86
C PHE A 74 -2.83 15.27 10.73
N ASN A 75 -4.03 15.76 10.81
CA ASN A 75 -5.10 15.11 11.57
C ASN A 75 -6.12 14.39 10.67
N CYS A 76 -5.77 14.19 9.40
CA CYS A 76 -6.65 13.54 8.44
C CYS A 76 -6.25 12.07 8.27
N GLU A 77 -7.24 11.18 8.22
CA GLU A 77 -6.98 9.81 7.80
C GLU A 77 -6.54 9.82 6.34
N CYS A 78 -5.64 8.91 5.98
CA CYS A 78 -5.13 8.79 4.63
C CYS A 78 -5.40 7.39 4.10
N LEU A 79 -6.02 7.32 2.92
CA LEU A 79 -6.25 6.07 2.21
C LEU A 79 -5.49 6.08 0.88
N ILE A 80 -4.90 4.94 0.56
CA ILE A 80 -4.30 4.67 -0.74
C ILE A 80 -5.30 3.83 -1.53
N GLU A 81 -5.59 4.25 -2.75
CA GLU A 81 -6.41 3.50 -3.71
C GLU A 81 -5.54 3.11 -4.90
N CYS A 82 -5.56 1.85 -5.27
CA CYS A 82 -4.80 1.36 -6.41
C CYS A 82 -5.44 0.11 -7.01
N SER A 83 -5.51 0.08 -8.35
CA SER A 83 -5.83 -1.13 -9.10
C SER A 83 -4.51 -1.76 -9.51
N LEU A 84 -4.08 -2.77 -8.76
CA LEU A 84 -2.77 -3.39 -8.98
C LEU A 84 -2.71 -4.12 -10.31
N PRO A 85 -1.62 -3.99 -11.06
CA PRO A 85 -1.48 -4.68 -12.33
C PRO A 85 -1.23 -6.18 -12.13
N ARG A 86 -1.73 -6.99 -13.07
CA ARG A 86 -1.28 -8.36 -13.22
C ARG A 86 -0.42 -8.43 -14.46
N PHE A 87 0.73 -9.08 -14.32
CA PHE A 87 1.67 -9.27 -15.40
C PHE A 87 1.63 -10.72 -15.88
N GLN A 88 1.99 -10.90 -17.14
CA GLN A 88 2.11 -12.24 -17.74
C GLN A 88 3.50 -12.41 -18.34
N CYS A 89 4.14 -13.54 -18.06
CA CYS A 89 5.41 -13.89 -18.69
C CYS A 89 5.20 -14.12 -20.18
N THR A 90 6.08 -13.57 -21.01
CA THR A 90 6.01 -13.74 -22.46
C THR A 90 6.43 -15.15 -22.91
N HIS A 91 7.02 -15.94 -22.02
CA HIS A 91 7.54 -17.28 -22.36
C HIS A 91 6.72 -18.41 -21.72
N CYS A 92 6.51 -18.39 -20.40
CA CYS A 92 5.82 -19.47 -19.70
C CYS A 92 4.33 -19.21 -19.46
N ASP A 93 3.82 -18.06 -19.89
CA ASP A 93 2.42 -17.64 -19.77
C ASP A 93 1.89 -17.51 -18.32
N LYS A 94 2.77 -17.61 -17.31
CA LYS A 94 2.36 -17.41 -15.92
C LYS A 94 1.84 -15.99 -15.74
N VAL A 95 0.70 -15.87 -15.07
CA VAL A 95 0.08 -14.60 -14.71
C VAL A 95 0.17 -14.43 -13.19
N TRP A 96 0.55 -13.25 -12.73
CA TRP A 96 0.60 -12.95 -11.30
C TRP A 96 0.27 -11.49 -11.03
N ARG A 97 -0.27 -11.23 -9.83
CA ARG A 97 -0.51 -9.86 -9.37
C ARG A 97 0.79 -9.28 -8.82
N VAL A 98 1.10 -8.06 -9.22
CA VAL A 98 2.25 -7.33 -8.70
C VAL A 98 1.98 -6.95 -7.25
N LYS A 99 2.97 -7.11 -6.39
CA LYS A 99 2.89 -6.67 -5.00
C LYS A 99 3.17 -5.18 -4.93
N ALA A 100 2.30 -4.44 -4.24
CA ALA A 100 2.52 -3.02 -4.01
C ALA A 100 3.57 -2.80 -2.93
N PRO A 101 4.45 -1.78 -3.06
CA PRO A 101 5.51 -1.56 -2.07
C PRO A 101 4.98 -1.11 -0.71
N TRP A 102 3.75 -0.60 -0.65
CA TRP A 102 3.13 -0.14 0.60
C TRP A 102 2.34 -1.22 1.34
N GLU A 103 2.14 -2.40 0.76
CA GLU A 103 1.30 -3.43 1.38
C GLU A 103 1.88 -3.92 2.70
N GLY A 104 1.03 -3.94 3.74
CA GLY A 104 1.35 -4.54 5.02
C GLY A 104 1.03 -6.04 5.03
N LYS A 105 1.21 -6.66 6.18
CA LYS A 105 0.88 -8.08 6.39
C LYS A 105 -0.62 -8.31 6.48
N CYS A 106 -1.36 -7.31 6.95
CA CYS A 106 -2.81 -7.36 7.10
C CYS A 106 -3.48 -6.69 5.91
N LYS A 107 -4.57 -7.30 5.46
CA LYS A 107 -5.34 -6.77 4.33
C LYS A 107 -5.86 -5.37 4.63
N GLY A 108 -5.63 -4.45 3.69
CA GLY A 108 -6.16 -3.10 3.78
C GLY A 108 -5.37 -2.15 4.70
N LEU A 109 -4.17 -2.52 5.12
CA LEU A 109 -3.28 -1.68 5.90
C LEU A 109 -1.94 -1.54 5.19
N SER A 110 -1.35 -0.35 5.26
CA SER A 110 0.01 -0.16 4.78
C SER A 110 1.01 -0.68 5.82
N GLU A 111 2.19 -1.07 5.37
CA GLU A 111 3.26 -1.52 6.24
C GLU A 111 3.64 -0.43 7.26
N GLU A 112 3.69 0.82 6.84
CA GLU A 112 4.02 1.93 7.72
C GLU A 112 2.96 2.18 8.78
N PHE A 113 1.68 2.03 8.43
CA PHE A 113 0.59 2.10 9.40
C PHE A 113 0.71 0.99 10.43
N GLU A 114 1.00 -0.23 9.99
CA GLU A 114 1.20 -1.38 10.89
C GLU A 114 2.37 -1.15 11.84
N ALA A 115 3.49 -0.63 11.33
CA ALA A 115 4.66 -0.33 12.15
C ALA A 115 4.35 0.72 13.22
N PHE A 116 3.61 1.76 12.87
CA PHE A 116 3.19 2.79 13.83
C PHE A 116 2.23 2.21 14.88
N ALA A 117 1.26 1.39 14.45
CA ALA A 117 0.34 0.73 15.36
C ALA A 117 1.08 -0.16 16.36
N LEU A 118 2.08 -0.92 15.91
CA LEU A 118 2.92 -1.73 16.79
C LEU A 118 3.69 -0.88 17.80
N THR A 119 4.21 0.26 17.37
CA THR A 119 4.91 1.20 18.24
C THR A 119 3.99 1.67 19.36
N LEU A 120 2.74 2.04 19.04
CA LEU A 120 1.77 2.44 20.06
C LEU A 120 1.41 1.28 21.00
N MET A 121 1.24 0.08 20.47
CA MET A 121 0.87 -1.08 21.26
C MET A 121 1.97 -1.57 22.21
N LYS A 122 3.21 -1.13 22.02
CA LYS A 122 4.28 -1.34 22.99
C LYS A 122 4.14 -0.45 24.22
N GLU A 123 3.53 0.71 24.06
CA GLU A 123 3.44 1.74 25.09
C GLU A 123 2.08 1.80 25.78
N MET A 124 1.06 1.18 25.20
CA MET A 124 -0.30 1.28 25.71
C MET A 124 -1.13 0.05 25.35
N HIS A 125 -2.29 -0.09 26.01
CA HIS A 125 -3.24 -1.14 25.68
C HIS A 125 -3.76 -0.99 24.26
N VAL A 126 -4.08 -2.11 23.62
CA VAL A 126 -4.63 -2.14 22.25
C VAL A 126 -5.85 -1.23 22.11
N LYS A 127 -6.73 -1.23 23.12
CA LYS A 127 -7.92 -0.39 23.12
C LYS A 127 -7.58 1.11 23.06
N SER A 128 -6.54 1.54 23.79
CA SER A 128 -6.08 2.94 23.77
C SER A 128 -5.46 3.29 22.43
N ALA A 129 -4.65 2.39 21.87
CA ALA A 129 -4.07 2.57 20.53
C ALA A 129 -5.19 2.68 19.49
N GLY A 130 -6.23 1.87 19.59
CA GLY A 130 -7.38 1.93 18.69
C GLY A 130 -8.12 3.26 18.74
N ARG A 131 -8.21 3.87 19.90
CA ARG A 131 -8.80 5.21 20.04
C ARG A 131 -7.95 6.29 19.36
N ILE A 132 -6.64 6.23 19.55
CA ILE A 132 -5.70 7.18 18.93
C ILE A 132 -5.73 7.06 17.41
N LEU A 133 -5.73 5.82 16.90
CA LEU A 133 -5.70 5.54 15.48
C LEU A 133 -7.08 5.58 14.81
N ASN A 134 -8.15 5.65 15.62
CA ASN A 134 -9.53 5.47 15.15
C ASN A 134 -9.67 4.17 14.35
N GLU A 135 -9.24 3.08 14.97
CA GLU A 135 -9.23 1.77 14.34
C GLU A 135 -9.81 0.73 15.29
N ASN A 136 -10.37 -0.33 14.73
CA ASN A 136 -10.99 -1.43 15.48
C ASN A 136 -9.92 -2.26 16.20
N ASP A 137 -10.20 -2.60 17.47
CA ASP A 137 -9.31 -3.43 18.31
C ASP A 137 -8.96 -4.75 17.65
N LYS A 138 -9.94 -5.41 17.02
CA LYS A 138 -9.72 -6.71 16.36
C LYS A 138 -8.71 -6.61 15.22
N ARG A 139 -8.77 -5.50 14.50
CA ARG A 139 -7.82 -5.26 13.41
C ARG A 139 -6.41 -5.06 13.93
N LEU A 140 -6.26 -4.33 15.02
CA LEU A 140 -4.97 -4.12 15.67
C LEU A 140 -4.41 -5.43 16.27
N TRP A 141 -5.28 -6.28 16.83
CA TRP A 141 -4.87 -7.60 17.29
C TRP A 141 -4.35 -8.47 16.16
N ARG A 142 -4.96 -8.38 14.97
CA ARG A 142 -4.48 -9.11 13.78
C ARG A 142 -3.07 -8.63 13.38
N VAL A 143 -2.83 -7.33 13.45
CA VAL A 143 -1.49 -6.77 13.17
C VAL A 143 -0.48 -7.34 14.15
N LEU A 144 -0.77 -7.27 15.44
CA LEU A 144 0.13 -7.79 16.47
C LEU A 144 0.42 -9.27 16.26
N ASN A 145 -0.61 -10.08 16.04
CA ASN A 145 -0.47 -11.51 15.85
C ASN A 145 0.36 -11.85 14.60
N ALA A 146 0.17 -11.13 13.50
CA ALA A 146 0.92 -11.34 12.26
C ALA A 146 2.43 -11.15 12.48
N TYR A 147 2.80 -10.12 13.22
CA TYR A 147 4.22 -9.83 13.50
C TYR A 147 4.82 -10.77 14.55
N VAL A 148 4.03 -11.18 15.53
CA VAL A 148 4.47 -12.17 16.54
C VAL A 148 4.71 -13.53 15.88
N GLU A 149 3.80 -13.98 15.03
CA GLU A 149 3.98 -15.23 14.28
C GLU A 149 5.24 -15.21 13.43
N GLU A 150 5.51 -14.11 12.74
CA GLU A 150 6.73 -13.97 11.95
C GLU A 150 7.99 -14.06 12.81
N ALA A 151 7.98 -13.46 14.00
CA ALA A 151 9.14 -13.48 14.89
C ALA A 151 9.43 -14.87 15.46
N HIS A 152 8.45 -15.78 15.46
CA HIS A 152 8.60 -17.14 15.94
C HIS A 152 8.92 -18.18 14.86
N GLN A 153 9.03 -17.75 13.62
CA GLN A 153 9.42 -18.64 12.50
C GLN A 153 10.91 -18.81 12.38
#